data_f7b36da2c995f6a559e485f902a037c8
#
_entry.id   f7b36da2c995f6a559e485f902a037c8
#
_cell.length_a   1.000
_cell.length_b   1.000
_cell.length_c   1.000
_cell.angle_alpha   90.00
_cell.angle_beta   90.00
_cell.angle_gamma   90.00
#
_symmetry.space_group_name_H-M   'P 1'
#
loop_
_entity.id
_entity.type
_entity.pdbx_description
1 polymer ?
#
loop_
_entity_poly.entity_id
_entity_poly.type
_entity_poly.pdbx_seq_one_letter_code
_entity_poly.pdbx_strand_id
1 'polypeptide(L)'
;SEFDEIPLGAASVAQVHRAVLTPKYGGPKEVAIKIQRPSIESKLMGDIANLKALAKPLQNVEGIPLDYYTVFAELENSLQDEFNFVAEAAAMDRIYQTMSTNMDGTPCNPPLVIPRTVPGLVSK
;
A
#
# COMPACT_ATOMS: atom_id res chain seq x y z
N SER A 1 -5.26 25.14 -2.07
CA SER A 1 -5.32 23.70 -1.71
C SER A 1 -5.80 23.58 -0.29
N GLU A 2 -6.76 22.73 -0.05
CA GLU A 2 -7.21 22.38 1.29
C GLU A 2 -6.66 20.98 1.62
N PHE A 3 -6.15 20.84 2.82
CA PHE A 3 -5.67 19.56 3.35
C PHE A 3 -6.21 19.41 4.77
N ASP A 4 -6.92 18.33 5.04
CA ASP A 4 -7.45 18.04 6.36
C ASP A 4 -6.36 17.35 7.19
N GLU A 5 -5.92 17.98 8.27
CA GLU A 5 -4.89 17.44 9.18
C GLU A 5 -5.40 16.22 9.97
N ILE A 6 -6.72 16.13 10.16
CA ILE A 6 -7.33 14.96 10.82
C ILE A 6 -7.47 13.84 9.78
N PRO A 7 -6.89 12.66 10.00
CA PRO A 7 -6.99 11.58 9.04
C PRO A 7 -8.41 11.01 8.96
N LEU A 8 -8.85 10.67 7.75
CA LEU A 8 -10.08 9.91 7.52
C LEU A 8 -9.98 8.48 8.06
N GLY A 9 -8.76 7.94 8.07
CA GLY A 9 -8.45 6.61 8.56
C GLY A 9 -6.96 6.41 8.70
N ALA A 10 -6.59 5.42 9.50
CA ALA A 10 -5.20 5.02 9.71
C ALA A 10 -5.04 3.51 9.57
N ALA A 11 -3.98 3.11 8.88
CA ALA A 11 -3.51 1.74 8.79
C ALA A 11 -2.18 1.58 9.54
N SER A 12 -1.65 0.36 9.59
CA SER A 12 -0.39 0.07 10.30
C SER A 12 0.78 0.94 9.82
N VAL A 13 0.89 1.14 8.51
CA VAL A 13 2.03 1.83 7.87
C VAL A 13 1.69 3.21 7.30
N ALA A 14 0.41 3.56 7.18
CA ALA A 14 -0.04 4.76 6.48
C ALA A 14 -1.24 5.43 7.14
N GLN A 15 -1.50 6.66 6.77
CA GLN A 15 -2.71 7.43 7.08
C GLN A 15 -3.34 7.93 5.79
N VAL A 16 -4.66 8.07 5.78
CA VAL A 16 -5.42 8.62 4.66
C VAL A 16 -6.05 9.93 5.09
N HIS A 17 -5.81 10.97 4.33
CA HIS A 17 -6.35 12.31 4.56
C HIS A 17 -7.20 12.77 3.38
N ARG A 18 -8.18 13.63 3.65
CA ARG A 18 -8.91 14.35 2.61
C ARG A 18 -8.12 15.58 2.18
N ALA A 19 -8.10 15.83 0.88
CA ALA A 19 -7.55 17.05 0.33
C ALA A 19 -8.31 17.52 -0.90
N VAL A 20 -8.10 18.77 -1.30
CA VAL A 20 -8.63 19.33 -2.54
C VAL A 20 -7.48 19.69 -3.48
N LEU A 21 -7.50 19.12 -4.67
CA LEU A 21 -6.49 19.37 -5.70
C LEU A 21 -6.51 20.82 -6.16
N THR A 22 -5.32 21.34 -6.47
CA THR A 22 -5.15 22.63 -7.14
C THR A 22 -5.48 22.49 -8.64
N PRO A 23 -5.76 23.59 -9.34
CA PRO A 23 -5.99 23.60 -10.79
C PRO A 23 -4.87 22.96 -11.61
N LYS A 24 -3.62 23.05 -11.13
CA LYS A 24 -2.45 22.40 -11.77
C LYS A 24 -2.60 20.89 -11.94
N TYR A 25 -3.35 20.24 -11.05
CA TYR A 25 -3.58 18.78 -11.06
C TYR A 25 -5.03 18.40 -11.38
N GLY A 26 -5.75 19.30 -12.08
CA GLY A 26 -7.13 19.05 -12.51
C GLY A 26 -8.19 19.39 -11.47
N GLY A 27 -7.84 20.21 -10.46
CA GLY A 27 -8.78 20.70 -9.45
C GLY A 27 -9.64 21.90 -9.90
N PRO A 28 -10.55 22.33 -9.02
CA PRO A 28 -10.77 21.80 -7.68
C PRO A 28 -11.48 20.43 -7.68
N LYS A 29 -10.88 19.44 -7.06
CA LYS A 29 -11.45 18.09 -6.94
C LYS A 29 -11.04 17.48 -5.59
N GLU A 30 -11.98 16.89 -4.89
CA GLU A 30 -11.69 16.15 -3.65
C GLU A 30 -10.97 14.84 -3.96
N VAL A 31 -9.96 14.55 -3.15
CA VAL A 31 -9.15 13.33 -3.24
C VAL A 31 -8.85 12.80 -1.85
N ALA A 32 -8.58 11.50 -1.77
CA ALA A 32 -7.98 10.86 -0.61
C ALA A 32 -6.46 10.73 -0.85
N ILE A 33 -5.66 11.24 0.08
CA ILE A 33 -4.20 11.14 0.04
C ILE A 33 -3.77 10.08 1.06
N LYS A 34 -3.12 9.04 0.61
CA LYS A 34 -2.48 8.03 1.45
C LYS A 34 -1.04 8.44 1.70
N ILE A 35 -0.69 8.63 2.96
CA ILE A 35 0.64 9.11 3.37
C ILE A 35 1.27 8.04 4.27
N GLN A 36 2.46 7.60 3.91
CA GLN A 36 3.24 6.68 4.73
C GLN A 36 3.73 7.39 6.00
N ARG A 37 3.69 6.69 7.13
CA ARG A 37 4.22 7.22 8.38
C ARG A 37 5.73 7.40 8.30
N PRO A 38 6.30 8.54 8.75
CA PRO A 38 7.72 8.78 8.70
C PRO A 38 8.53 7.68 9.40
N SER A 39 9.59 7.22 8.76
CA SER A 39 10.53 6.20 9.27
C SER A 39 9.92 4.85 9.62
N ILE A 40 8.66 4.59 9.29
CA ILE A 40 7.98 3.32 9.64
C ILE A 40 8.63 2.15 8.91
N GLU A 41 8.98 2.33 7.63
CA GLU A 41 9.62 1.29 6.82
C GLU A 41 10.94 0.84 7.46
N SER A 42 11.85 1.77 7.74
CA SER A 42 13.17 1.45 8.32
C SER A 42 13.06 0.81 9.70
N LYS A 43 12.10 1.25 10.53
CA LYS A 43 11.87 0.66 11.85
C LYS A 43 11.35 -0.77 11.75
N LEU A 44 10.30 -1.00 10.97
CA LEU A 44 9.71 -2.34 10.82
C LEU A 44 10.68 -3.32 10.16
N MET A 45 11.40 -2.90 9.11
CA MET A 45 12.41 -3.75 8.48
C MET A 45 13.56 -4.08 9.42
N GLY A 46 13.99 -3.12 10.24
CA GLY A 46 15.00 -3.35 11.28
C GLY A 46 14.53 -4.35 12.36
N ASP A 47 13.30 -4.22 12.83
CA ASP A 47 12.72 -5.11 13.82
C ASP A 47 12.59 -6.55 13.29
N ILE A 48 12.13 -6.70 12.03
CA ILE A 48 12.03 -8.02 11.37
C ILE A 48 13.42 -8.63 11.17
N ALA A 49 14.41 -7.85 10.74
CA ALA A 49 15.79 -8.33 10.59
C ALA A 49 16.34 -8.88 11.94
N ASN A 50 16.07 -8.19 13.04
CA ASN A 50 16.43 -8.63 14.37
C ASN A 50 15.72 -9.92 14.77
N LEU A 51 14.41 -10.04 14.50
CA LEU A 51 13.62 -11.24 14.76
C LEU A 51 14.12 -12.44 13.93
N LYS A 52 14.46 -12.23 12.65
CA LYS A 52 15.07 -13.26 11.80
C LYS A 52 16.43 -13.72 12.34
N ALA A 53 17.26 -12.79 12.81
CA ALA A 53 18.54 -13.11 13.39
C ALA A 53 18.40 -13.97 14.66
N LEU A 54 17.40 -13.68 15.50
CA LEU A 54 17.08 -14.48 16.70
C LEU A 54 16.47 -15.84 16.35
N ALA A 55 15.68 -15.93 15.28
CA ALA A 55 15.03 -17.17 14.86
C ALA A 55 16.00 -18.13 14.13
N LYS A 56 17.02 -17.61 13.47
CA LYS A 56 17.96 -18.39 12.66
C LYS A 56 18.60 -19.58 13.38
N PRO A 57 19.13 -19.46 14.62
CA PRO A 57 19.69 -20.60 15.33
C PRO A 57 18.65 -21.66 15.74
N LEU A 58 17.36 -21.31 15.74
CA LEU A 58 16.26 -22.20 16.13
C LEU A 58 15.73 -23.05 14.96
N GLN A 59 16.13 -22.77 13.72
CA GLN A 59 15.62 -23.43 12.52
C GLN A 59 15.83 -24.95 12.50
N ASN A 60 16.89 -25.44 13.14
CA ASN A 60 17.28 -26.85 13.12
C ASN A 60 17.20 -27.50 14.49
N VAL A 61 16.49 -26.91 15.46
CA VAL A 61 16.35 -27.47 16.80
C VAL A 61 15.16 -28.44 16.81
N GLU A 62 15.46 -29.72 17.12
CA GLU A 62 14.43 -30.74 17.30
C GLU A 62 13.47 -30.34 18.44
N GLY A 63 12.16 -30.45 18.19
CA GLY A 63 11.13 -30.13 19.18
C GLY A 63 10.50 -28.74 19.05
N ILE A 64 10.99 -27.88 18.17
CA ILE A 64 10.31 -26.60 17.83
C ILE A 64 9.38 -26.84 16.64
N PRO A 65 8.04 -26.73 16.82
CA PRO A 65 7.07 -27.15 15.82
C PRO A 65 6.92 -26.15 14.66
N LEU A 66 7.53 -24.95 14.74
CA LEU A 66 7.35 -23.88 13.78
C LEU A 66 8.70 -23.30 13.33
N ASP A 67 8.89 -23.16 12.03
CA ASP A 67 10.02 -22.44 11.44
C ASP A 67 9.78 -20.93 11.52
N TYR A 68 10.14 -20.33 12.65
CA TYR A 68 10.00 -18.90 12.90
C TYR A 68 10.78 -18.04 11.90
N TYR A 69 11.91 -18.52 11.41
CA TYR A 69 12.70 -17.78 10.42
C TYR A 69 11.91 -17.61 9.11
N THR A 70 11.30 -18.67 8.61
CA THR A 70 10.47 -18.62 7.40
C THR A 70 9.26 -17.73 7.61
N VAL A 71 8.59 -17.78 8.76
CA VAL A 71 7.47 -16.89 9.10
C VAL A 71 7.88 -15.42 9.06
N PHE A 72 9.02 -15.06 9.64
CA PHE A 72 9.51 -13.68 9.61
C PHE A 72 10.00 -13.25 8.23
N ALA A 73 10.53 -14.16 7.40
CA ALA A 73 10.89 -13.87 6.02
C ALA A 73 9.64 -13.58 5.16
N GLU A 74 8.56 -14.35 5.33
CA GLU A 74 7.29 -14.09 4.66
C GLU A 74 6.65 -12.77 5.11
N LEU A 75 6.71 -12.47 6.40
CA LEU A 75 6.24 -11.19 6.94
C LEU A 75 7.03 -10.01 6.36
N GLU A 76 8.34 -10.14 6.22
CA GLU A 76 9.19 -9.11 5.58
C GLU A 76 8.76 -8.84 4.14
N ASN A 77 8.55 -9.89 3.34
CA ASN A 77 8.08 -9.75 1.96
C ASN A 77 6.71 -9.07 1.90
N SER A 78 5.77 -9.52 2.73
CA SER A 78 4.42 -8.93 2.77
C SER A 78 4.43 -7.46 3.14
N LEU A 79 5.28 -7.05 4.09
CA LEU A 79 5.41 -5.65 4.49
C LEU A 79 6.12 -4.81 3.42
N GLN A 80 7.08 -5.36 2.69
CA GLN A 80 7.69 -4.65 1.56
C GLN A 80 6.66 -4.30 0.48
N ASP A 81 5.72 -5.21 0.22
CA ASP A 81 4.62 -4.96 -0.72
C ASP A 81 3.69 -3.85 -0.21
N GLU A 82 3.40 -3.80 1.10
CA GLU A 82 2.60 -2.75 1.74
C GLU A 82 3.21 -1.34 1.62
N PHE A 83 4.54 -1.24 1.50
CA PHE A 83 5.24 0.04 1.31
C PHE A 83 5.29 0.48 -0.16
N ASN A 84 4.93 -0.38 -1.10
CA ASN A 84 5.03 -0.10 -2.53
C ASN A 84 3.77 0.57 -3.08
N PHE A 85 3.59 1.86 -2.82
CA PHE A 85 2.44 2.63 -3.31
C PHE A 85 2.38 2.74 -4.84
N VAL A 86 3.52 2.63 -5.52
CA VAL A 86 3.57 2.62 -6.99
C VAL A 86 2.94 1.34 -7.55
N ALA A 87 3.25 0.19 -6.96
CA ALA A 87 2.63 -1.08 -7.35
C ALA A 87 1.14 -1.11 -7.02
N GLU A 88 0.73 -0.57 -5.87
CA GLU A 88 -0.68 -0.43 -5.47
C GLU A 88 -1.44 0.44 -6.47
N ALA A 89 -0.90 1.60 -6.85
CA ALA A 89 -1.47 2.49 -7.84
C ALA A 89 -1.62 1.81 -9.23
N ALA A 90 -0.60 1.10 -9.67
CA ALA A 90 -0.64 0.36 -10.94
C ALA A 90 -1.67 -0.78 -10.91
N ALA A 91 -1.83 -1.46 -9.78
CA ALA A 91 -2.87 -2.48 -9.60
C ALA A 91 -4.27 -1.86 -9.65
N MET A 92 -4.49 -0.73 -9.00
CA MET A 92 -5.73 0.02 -9.01
C MET A 92 -6.13 0.45 -10.44
N ASP A 93 -5.18 0.98 -11.21
CA ASP A 93 -5.42 1.38 -12.60
C ASP A 93 -5.73 0.18 -13.50
N ARG A 94 -5.08 -0.97 -13.30
CA ARG A 94 -5.41 -2.22 -14.01
C ARG A 94 -6.83 -2.70 -13.70
N ILE A 95 -7.21 -2.70 -12.43
CA ILE A 95 -8.58 -3.08 -12.01
C ILE A 95 -9.60 -2.17 -12.67
N TYR A 96 -9.35 -0.85 -12.66
CA TYR A 96 -10.24 0.09 -13.33
C TYR A 96 -10.38 -0.22 -14.83
N GLN A 97 -9.29 -0.44 -15.55
CA GLN A 97 -9.31 -0.77 -16.97
C GLN A 97 -10.08 -2.06 -17.25
N THR A 98 -9.80 -3.12 -16.47
CA THR A 98 -10.47 -4.42 -16.62
C THR A 98 -11.96 -4.32 -16.38
N MET A 99 -12.37 -3.61 -15.33
CA MET A 99 -13.79 -3.48 -14.95
C MET A 99 -14.56 -2.48 -15.81
N SER A 100 -13.86 -1.59 -16.50
CA SER A 100 -14.46 -0.58 -17.42
C SER A 100 -14.51 -1.04 -18.88
N THR A 101 -14.18 -2.30 -19.15
CA THR A 101 -14.15 -2.87 -20.50
C THR A 101 -14.90 -4.19 -20.52
N ASN A 102 -15.83 -4.34 -21.47
CA ASN A 102 -16.56 -5.59 -21.70
C ASN A 102 -15.65 -6.68 -22.30
N MET A 103 -16.14 -7.93 -22.34
CA MET A 103 -15.41 -9.05 -22.95
C MET A 103 -15.14 -8.86 -24.45
N ASP A 104 -15.93 -8.02 -25.13
CA ASP A 104 -15.76 -7.66 -26.56
C ASP A 104 -14.82 -6.45 -26.78
N GLY A 105 -14.23 -5.91 -25.71
CA GLY A 105 -13.34 -4.74 -25.75
C GLY A 105 -14.04 -3.39 -25.77
N THR A 106 -15.38 -3.33 -25.68
CA THR A 106 -16.13 -2.07 -25.64
C THR A 106 -16.11 -1.47 -24.23
N PRO A 107 -16.06 -0.11 -24.11
CA PRO A 107 -16.14 0.55 -22.81
C PRO A 107 -17.47 0.28 -22.11
N CYS A 108 -17.43 0.03 -20.80
CA CYS A 108 -18.61 -0.10 -19.96
C CYS A 108 -18.46 0.67 -18.65
N ASN A 109 -19.60 0.98 -18.02
CA ASN A 109 -19.60 1.53 -16.67
C ASN A 109 -19.60 0.37 -15.67
N PRO A 110 -18.56 0.22 -14.84
CA PRO A 110 -18.56 -0.82 -13.82
C PRO A 110 -19.67 -0.57 -12.78
N PRO A 111 -20.27 -1.63 -12.21
CA PRO A 111 -21.30 -1.50 -11.17
C PRO A 111 -20.75 -0.99 -9.82
N LEU A 112 -19.45 -0.76 -9.73
CA LEU A 112 -18.71 -0.34 -8.55
C LEU A 112 -17.97 0.96 -8.81
N VAL A 113 -17.82 1.78 -7.77
CA VAL A 113 -16.93 2.94 -7.80
C VAL A 113 -15.50 2.46 -7.55
N ILE A 114 -14.66 2.54 -8.59
CA ILE A 114 -13.26 2.16 -8.53
C ILE A 114 -12.42 3.42 -8.39
N PRO A 115 -11.64 3.58 -7.31
CA PRO A 115 -10.73 4.72 -7.16
C PRO A 115 -9.70 4.74 -8.29
N ARG A 116 -9.31 5.94 -8.70
CA ARG A 116 -8.27 6.16 -9.72
C ARG A 116 -7.16 7.00 -9.13
N THR A 117 -5.96 6.72 -9.59
CA THR A 117 -4.80 7.52 -9.23
C THR A 117 -4.82 8.88 -9.92
N VAL A 118 -4.20 9.88 -9.28
CA VAL A 118 -3.97 11.19 -9.91
C VAL A 118 -2.59 11.16 -10.56
N PRO A 119 -2.50 11.30 -11.89
CA PRO A 119 -1.22 11.24 -12.60
C PRO A 119 -0.19 12.23 -12.02
N GLY A 120 1.03 11.77 -11.80
CA GLY A 120 2.12 12.58 -11.27
C GLY A 120 2.12 12.82 -9.77
N LEU A 121 1.16 12.25 -9.02
CA LEU A 121 1.07 12.37 -7.55
C LEU A 121 1.30 11.04 -6.81
N VAL A 122 1.75 10.01 -7.50
CA VAL A 122 2.15 8.74 -6.89
C VAL A 122 3.65 8.70 -6.76
N SER A 123 4.15 8.48 -5.55
CA SER A 123 5.59 8.34 -5.25
C SER A 123 5.84 7.14 -4.34
N LYS A 124 7.09 6.76 -4.26
CA LYS A 124 7.57 5.85 -3.22
C LYS A 124 7.57 6.53 -1.88
#